data_690de646d3e00d79c3f4402452f24660
#
_entry.id   690de646d3e00d79c3f4402452f24660
#
_cell.length_a   1.000
_cell.length_b   1.000
_cell.length_c   1.000
_cell.angle_alpha   90.00
_cell.angle_beta   90.00
_cell.angle_gamma   90.00
#
_symmetry.space_group_name_H-M   'P 1'
#
loop_
_entity.id
_entity.type
_entity.pdbx_description
1 polymer ?
#
loop_
_entity_poly.entity_id
_entity_poly.type
_entity_poly.pdbx_seq_one_letter_code
_entity_poly.pdbx_strand_id
1 'polypeptide(L)'
;MDRLQEKTTAPYPPVGADGGQSLSQKPNQSIAEGVTEHKPPERDLEEILRQISRVNDPAYLPTVSMNDLYEQVYPGRPPVVDGLLYAGTYLFVGAPKVGKSFLMAQLAYHVSMGLSLWGYEVRQGTVLYLALEDNHRRLQERLYRMFGVESTGNLFFAIGAKQLGGGLEEQLKGFVREHTDTRLIIIDTLQKIREAGAEKYSYANDYEVITKLKRFADISGVCLLVVPVSYTH
;
A
#
# COMPACT_ATOMS: atom_id res chain seq x y z
N MET A 1 28.64 -42.81 30.57
CA MET A 1 27.92 -43.84 29.79
C MET A 1 26.83 -43.09 29.08
N ASP A 2 27.16 -42.67 27.91
CA ASP A 2 26.91 -43.17 26.55
C ASP A 2 25.61 -42.63 26.01
N ARG A 3 25.49 -41.98 24.87
CA ARG A 3 26.16 -41.96 23.57
C ARG A 3 25.72 -40.71 22.78
N LEU A 4 26.69 -39.98 22.26
CA LEU A 4 26.53 -39.04 21.15
C LEU A 4 26.19 -39.83 19.86
N GLN A 5 25.20 -39.44 19.14
CA GLN A 5 25.01 -39.83 17.73
C GLN A 5 25.19 -38.62 16.84
N GLU A 6 26.32 -38.58 16.18
CA GLU A 6 26.63 -37.77 15.00
C GLU A 6 25.72 -38.17 13.83
N LYS A 7 25.15 -37.20 13.14
CA LYS A 7 24.58 -37.40 11.80
C LYS A 7 25.48 -36.79 10.75
N THR A 8 26.09 -37.69 10.03
CA THR A 8 26.98 -37.58 8.90
C THR A 8 26.33 -36.83 7.75
N THR A 9 27.03 -35.85 7.19
CA THR A 9 26.78 -35.17 5.92
C THR A 9 27.24 -36.08 4.78
N ALA A 10 26.36 -36.26 3.78
CA ALA A 10 26.69 -36.94 2.52
C ALA A 10 27.30 -35.93 1.51
N PRO A 11 28.33 -36.32 0.73
CA PRO A 11 28.99 -35.45 -0.24
C PRO A 11 28.36 -35.52 -1.63
N TYR A 12 28.43 -34.41 -2.35
CA TYR A 12 28.06 -34.28 -3.77
C TYR A 12 28.99 -35.11 -4.67
N PRO A 13 28.47 -35.66 -5.78
CA PRO A 13 29.29 -36.37 -6.80
C PRO A 13 30.01 -35.39 -7.73
N PRO A 14 31.16 -35.80 -8.32
CA PRO A 14 32.01 -34.96 -9.15
C PRO A 14 31.52 -34.82 -10.57
N VAL A 15 31.84 -33.70 -11.20
CA VAL A 15 31.66 -33.38 -12.61
C VAL A 15 32.64 -34.22 -13.44
N GLY A 16 32.15 -35.06 -14.35
CA GLY A 16 32.95 -35.75 -15.34
C GLY A 16 33.11 -34.91 -16.59
N ALA A 17 34.36 -34.70 -17.01
CA ALA A 17 34.75 -34.24 -18.32
C ALA A 17 34.86 -35.46 -19.24
N ASP A 18 34.38 -35.42 -20.44
CA ASP A 18 35.06 -35.75 -21.70
C ASP A 18 34.09 -36.08 -22.85
N GLY A 19 34.47 -35.74 -24.05
CA GLY A 19 33.87 -36.31 -25.25
C GLY A 19 33.57 -35.29 -26.38
N GLY A 20 34.60 -34.72 -26.97
CA GLY A 20 34.47 -34.01 -28.22
C GLY A 20 34.06 -34.94 -29.37
N GLN A 21 33.03 -34.56 -30.11
CA GLN A 21 32.80 -35.04 -31.48
C GLN A 21 32.41 -33.87 -32.39
N SER A 22 33.29 -33.66 -33.34
CA SER A 22 33.15 -32.86 -34.55
C SER A 22 31.98 -33.36 -35.39
N LEU A 23 31.01 -32.47 -35.68
CA LEU A 23 30.03 -32.71 -36.75
C LEU A 23 29.90 -31.45 -37.61
N SER A 24 30.26 -31.72 -38.88
CA SER A 24 30.21 -30.90 -40.09
C SER A 24 29.05 -29.92 -40.20
N GLN A 25 29.44 -28.71 -40.64
CA GLN A 25 28.55 -27.63 -41.10
C GLN A 25 27.72 -28.09 -42.31
N LYS A 26 26.40 -27.93 -42.22
CA LYS A 26 25.49 -27.81 -43.35
C LYS A 26 24.94 -26.40 -43.41
N PRO A 27 24.73 -25.85 -44.62
CA PRO A 27 24.39 -24.43 -44.77
C PRO A 27 22.95 -24.16 -44.33
N ASN A 28 22.83 -23.03 -43.67
CA ASN A 28 21.63 -22.44 -43.13
C ASN A 28 20.65 -22.10 -44.25
N GLN A 29 19.54 -22.82 -44.36
CA GLN A 29 18.39 -22.36 -45.12
C GLN A 29 17.64 -21.30 -44.34
N SER A 30 17.53 -20.14 -44.95
CA SER A 30 16.75 -18.99 -44.58
C SER A 30 15.29 -19.39 -44.28
N ILE A 31 14.87 -19.32 -43.01
CA ILE A 31 13.46 -19.29 -42.65
C ILE A 31 13.13 -17.82 -42.39
N ALA A 32 12.89 -17.09 -43.47
CA ALA A 32 12.18 -15.85 -43.44
C ALA A 32 10.69 -16.16 -43.66
N GLU A 33 9.96 -16.46 -42.60
CA GLU A 33 8.49 -16.50 -42.67
C GLU A 33 7.89 -15.90 -41.36
N GLY A 34 7.27 -14.70 -41.55
CA GLY A 34 6.06 -14.35 -40.84
C GLY A 34 6.19 -13.90 -39.39
N VAL A 35 7.00 -12.90 -39.10
CA VAL A 35 6.63 -12.00 -37.98
C VAL A 35 5.49 -11.15 -38.50
N THR A 36 4.25 -11.61 -38.33
CA THR A 36 3.10 -10.71 -38.41
C THR A 36 3.24 -9.72 -37.25
N GLU A 37 3.72 -8.53 -37.56
CA GLU A 37 3.55 -7.38 -36.66
C GLU A 37 2.05 -7.29 -36.34
N HIS A 38 1.69 -7.66 -35.15
CA HIS A 38 0.38 -7.33 -34.57
C HIS A 38 0.42 -5.82 -34.31
N LYS A 39 0.17 -5.05 -35.40
CA LYS A 39 -0.11 -3.62 -35.29
C LYS A 39 -1.34 -3.52 -34.38
N PRO A 40 -1.25 -2.87 -33.22
CA PRO A 40 -2.42 -2.69 -32.38
C PRO A 40 -3.50 -2.03 -33.27
N PRO A 41 -4.78 -2.40 -33.12
CA PRO A 41 -5.84 -1.82 -33.92
C PRO A 41 -5.73 -0.31 -33.83
N GLU A 42 -5.57 0.35 -34.97
CA GLU A 42 -5.66 1.82 -35.06
C GLU A 42 -7.04 2.17 -34.50
N ARG A 43 -7.09 2.57 -33.22
CA ARG A 43 -8.30 3.15 -32.65
C ARG A 43 -8.58 4.37 -33.49
N ASP A 44 -9.72 4.34 -34.15
CA ASP A 44 -10.14 5.43 -35.02
C ASP A 44 -10.04 6.75 -34.25
N LEU A 45 -9.20 7.65 -34.70
CA LEU A 45 -8.98 8.96 -34.08
C LEU A 45 -10.32 9.68 -33.85
N GLU A 46 -11.29 9.47 -34.76
CA GLU A 46 -12.65 9.99 -34.63
C GLU A 46 -13.38 9.39 -33.43
N GLU A 47 -13.21 8.11 -33.15
CA GLU A 47 -13.82 7.46 -31.99
C GLU A 47 -13.24 7.97 -30.67
N ILE A 48 -11.93 8.15 -30.62
CA ILE A 48 -11.24 8.77 -29.48
C ILE A 48 -11.73 10.21 -29.26
N LEU A 49 -11.83 11.01 -30.32
CA LEU A 49 -12.31 12.39 -30.24
C LEU A 49 -13.78 12.45 -29.80
N ARG A 50 -14.62 11.54 -30.29
CA ARG A 50 -16.01 11.40 -29.83
C ARG A 50 -16.13 11.05 -28.37
N GLN A 51 -15.27 10.11 -27.87
CA GLN A 51 -15.25 9.74 -26.47
C GLN A 51 -14.81 10.92 -25.59
N ILE A 52 -13.75 11.65 -25.97
CA ILE A 52 -13.29 12.84 -25.25
C ILE A 52 -14.38 13.93 -25.24
N SER A 53 -15.03 14.18 -26.37
CA SER A 53 -16.12 15.15 -26.44
C SER A 53 -17.30 14.78 -25.56
N ARG A 54 -17.62 13.47 -25.49
CA ARG A 54 -18.72 12.95 -24.68
C ARG A 54 -18.41 13.05 -23.17
N VAL A 55 -17.15 12.79 -22.77
CA VAL A 55 -16.72 12.91 -21.36
C VAL A 55 -16.73 14.38 -20.90
N ASN A 56 -16.51 15.33 -21.82
CA ASN A 56 -16.52 16.76 -21.52
C ASN A 56 -17.94 17.39 -21.56
N ASP A 57 -18.96 16.66 -21.96
CA ASP A 57 -20.32 17.12 -21.90
C ASP A 57 -20.86 17.11 -20.47
N PRO A 58 -21.25 18.27 -19.89
CA PRO A 58 -21.78 18.32 -18.52
C PRO A 58 -23.05 17.48 -18.31
N ALA A 59 -23.79 17.16 -19.38
CA ALA A 59 -24.97 16.31 -19.32
C ALA A 59 -24.64 14.81 -19.42
N TYR A 60 -23.38 14.43 -19.69
CA TYR A 60 -22.98 13.04 -19.82
C TYR A 60 -22.80 12.38 -18.46
N LEU A 61 -23.59 11.37 -18.16
CA LEU A 61 -23.39 10.48 -17.03
C LEU A 61 -22.62 9.23 -17.48
N PRO A 62 -21.36 9.04 -17.05
CA PRO A 62 -20.61 7.85 -17.37
C PRO A 62 -21.25 6.64 -16.69
N THR A 63 -21.77 5.73 -17.51
CA THR A 63 -22.42 4.50 -17.05
C THR A 63 -21.73 3.30 -17.68
N VAL A 64 -21.73 2.18 -16.97
CA VAL A 64 -21.28 0.88 -17.44
C VAL A 64 -22.44 -0.11 -17.30
N SER A 65 -22.65 -0.97 -18.30
CA SER A 65 -23.71 -1.97 -18.21
C SER A 65 -23.31 -3.10 -17.24
N MET A 66 -24.30 -3.86 -16.73
CA MET A 66 -24.06 -5.02 -15.89
C MET A 66 -23.22 -6.08 -16.63
N ASN A 67 -23.45 -6.27 -17.92
CA ASN A 67 -22.67 -7.20 -18.74
C ASN A 67 -21.21 -6.78 -18.80
N ASP A 68 -20.94 -5.49 -19.11
CA ASP A 68 -19.56 -4.97 -19.16
C ASP A 68 -18.86 -5.10 -17.80
N LEU A 69 -19.61 -4.89 -16.68
CA LEU A 69 -19.08 -5.09 -15.33
C LEU A 69 -18.65 -6.54 -15.06
N TYR A 70 -19.39 -7.52 -15.58
CA TYR A 70 -19.07 -8.93 -15.42
C TYR A 70 -17.93 -9.40 -16.33
N GLU A 71 -17.78 -8.80 -17.49
CA GLU A 71 -16.71 -9.11 -18.43
C GLU A 71 -15.38 -8.44 -18.06
N GLN A 72 -15.41 -7.34 -17.30
CA GLN A 72 -14.21 -6.64 -16.89
C GLN A 72 -13.54 -7.33 -15.68
N VAL A 73 -12.24 -7.57 -15.80
CA VAL A 73 -11.42 -8.03 -14.68
C VAL A 73 -10.94 -6.82 -13.90
N TYR A 74 -11.55 -6.58 -12.76
CA TYR A 74 -11.08 -5.55 -11.83
C TYR A 74 -9.98 -6.14 -10.94
N PRO A 75 -8.77 -5.56 -10.93
CA PRO A 75 -7.72 -6.04 -10.03
C PRO A 75 -8.18 -5.89 -8.58
N GLY A 76 -8.10 -6.97 -7.82
CA GLY A 76 -8.41 -6.95 -6.39
C GLY A 76 -7.48 -5.99 -5.65
N ARG A 77 -7.98 -5.34 -4.60
CA ARG A 77 -7.14 -4.51 -3.72
C ARG A 77 -6.21 -5.44 -2.94
N PRO A 78 -4.87 -5.22 -2.98
CA PRO A 78 -3.96 -6.08 -2.25
C PRO A 78 -4.20 -5.96 -0.73
N PRO A 79 -4.20 -7.08 0.01
CA PRO A 79 -4.28 -7.02 1.47
C PRO A 79 -3.02 -6.38 2.05
N VAL A 80 -3.19 -5.68 3.16
CA VAL A 80 -2.10 -5.23 4.06
C VAL A 80 -1.99 -6.20 5.23
N VAL A 81 -3.14 -6.57 5.80
CA VAL A 81 -3.33 -7.68 6.72
C VAL A 81 -4.43 -8.54 6.13
N ASP A 82 -4.11 -9.76 5.74
CA ASP A 82 -5.03 -10.63 5.01
C ASP A 82 -6.32 -10.88 5.80
N GLY A 83 -7.46 -10.85 5.11
CA GLY A 83 -8.77 -10.98 5.75
C GLY A 83 -9.20 -9.82 6.66
N LEU A 84 -8.33 -8.82 6.94
CA LEU A 84 -8.62 -7.73 7.88
C LEU A 84 -8.50 -6.33 7.27
N LEU A 85 -7.39 -6.02 6.62
CA LEU A 85 -7.11 -4.69 6.07
C LEU A 85 -6.62 -4.76 4.63
N TYR A 86 -7.25 -3.98 3.76
CA TYR A 86 -6.92 -3.85 2.34
C TYR A 86 -6.59 -2.40 2.00
N ALA A 87 -6.13 -2.13 0.80
CA ALA A 87 -6.02 -0.76 0.31
C ALA A 87 -7.37 -0.04 0.38
N GLY A 88 -7.39 1.18 0.91
CA GLY A 88 -8.59 1.97 1.15
C GLY A 88 -8.52 2.77 2.43
N THR A 89 -9.62 3.41 2.83
CA THR A 89 -9.65 4.26 4.03
C THR A 89 -10.50 3.63 5.12
N TYR A 90 -9.96 3.58 6.33
CA TYR A 90 -10.59 3.01 7.51
C TYR A 90 -10.58 4.02 8.66
N LEU A 91 -11.65 4.03 9.46
CA LEU A 91 -11.73 4.78 10.71
C LEU A 91 -11.55 3.83 11.89
N PHE A 92 -10.55 4.11 12.73
CA PHE A 92 -10.34 3.34 13.96
C PHE A 92 -10.90 4.09 15.16
N VAL A 93 -12.12 3.75 15.54
CA VAL A 93 -12.89 4.43 16.58
C VAL A 93 -12.82 3.67 17.91
N GLY A 94 -12.81 4.39 19.01
CA GLY A 94 -12.84 3.80 20.36
C GLY A 94 -12.77 4.88 21.43
N ALA A 95 -13.14 4.53 22.68
CA ALA A 95 -13.11 5.45 23.80
C ALA A 95 -11.69 6.06 24.04
N PRO A 96 -11.58 7.22 24.69
CA PRO A 96 -10.28 7.77 25.08
C PRO A 96 -9.51 6.79 25.97
N LYS A 97 -8.18 6.79 25.88
CA LYS A 97 -7.26 6.02 26.74
C LYS A 97 -7.39 4.48 26.69
N VAL A 98 -8.15 3.90 25.75
CA VAL A 98 -8.25 2.44 25.58
C VAL A 98 -7.05 1.80 24.86
N GLY A 99 -6.00 2.55 24.56
CA GLY A 99 -4.79 2.02 23.92
C GLY A 99 -4.77 2.09 22.40
N LYS A 100 -5.62 2.92 21.74
CA LYS A 100 -5.65 3.07 20.28
C LYS A 100 -4.26 3.29 19.67
N SER A 101 -3.48 4.24 20.17
CA SER A 101 -2.15 4.54 19.65
C SER A 101 -1.13 3.40 19.86
N PHE A 102 -1.31 2.57 20.90
CA PHE A 102 -0.49 1.36 21.09
C PHE A 102 -0.81 0.32 20.02
N LEU A 103 -2.10 0.09 19.75
CA LEU A 103 -2.52 -0.82 18.70
C LEU A 103 -2.07 -0.34 17.31
N MET A 104 -2.13 0.97 17.05
CA MET A 104 -1.63 1.55 15.81
C MET A 104 -0.12 1.35 15.67
N ALA A 105 0.65 1.52 16.73
CA ALA A 105 2.10 1.28 16.73
C ALA A 105 2.41 -0.21 16.51
N GLN A 106 1.65 -1.13 17.11
CA GLN A 106 1.80 -2.57 16.89
C GLN A 106 1.51 -2.94 15.42
N LEU A 107 0.39 -2.49 14.88
CA LEU A 107 0.03 -2.71 13.48
C LEU A 107 1.12 -2.17 12.53
N ALA A 108 1.57 -0.92 12.77
CA ALA A 108 2.63 -0.28 11.99
C ALA A 108 3.92 -1.10 11.98
N TYR A 109 4.34 -1.57 13.16
CA TYR A 109 5.53 -2.40 13.32
C TYR A 109 5.38 -3.73 12.57
N HIS A 110 4.28 -4.45 12.75
CA HIS A 110 4.06 -5.72 12.08
C HIS A 110 4.04 -5.59 10.55
N VAL A 111 3.39 -4.55 10.02
CA VAL A 111 3.38 -4.29 8.57
C VAL A 111 4.77 -3.94 8.05
N SER A 112 5.53 -3.13 8.77
CA SER A 112 6.88 -2.74 8.35
C SER A 112 7.89 -3.89 8.39
N MET A 113 7.67 -4.87 9.27
CA MET A 113 8.52 -6.05 9.43
C MET A 113 8.03 -7.28 8.64
N GLY A 114 6.77 -7.28 8.18
CA GLY A 114 6.16 -8.46 7.57
C GLY A 114 5.85 -9.57 8.58
N LEU A 115 5.64 -9.22 9.85
CA LEU A 115 5.33 -10.18 10.90
C LEU A 115 3.82 -10.43 10.95
N SER A 116 3.42 -11.68 11.14
CA SER A 116 2.00 -12.01 11.31
C SER A 116 1.39 -11.25 12.50
N LEU A 117 0.15 -10.80 12.34
CA LEU A 117 -0.61 -10.08 13.35
C LEU A 117 -1.83 -10.88 13.75
N TRP A 118 -1.91 -11.33 15.01
CA TRP A 118 -3.01 -12.16 15.55
C TRP A 118 -3.36 -13.40 14.72
N GLY A 119 -2.36 -14.01 14.09
CA GLY A 119 -2.54 -15.17 13.22
C GLY A 119 -2.91 -14.84 11.77
N TYR A 120 -3.10 -13.55 11.43
CA TYR A 120 -3.28 -13.11 10.05
C TYR A 120 -1.94 -12.88 9.36
N GLU A 121 -1.84 -13.24 8.09
CA GLU A 121 -0.68 -12.92 7.28
C GLU A 121 -0.61 -11.41 7.00
N VAL A 122 0.60 -10.87 7.05
CA VAL A 122 0.87 -9.44 6.84
C VAL A 122 1.76 -9.27 5.62
N ARG A 123 1.35 -8.42 4.71
CA ARG A 123 2.17 -8.05 3.57
C ARG A 123 3.12 -6.94 3.95
N GLN A 124 4.41 -7.26 3.98
CA GLN A 124 5.46 -6.29 4.30
C GLN A 124 5.46 -5.10 3.34
N GLY A 125 5.75 -3.92 3.88
CA GLY A 125 5.99 -2.70 3.12
C GLY A 125 6.24 -1.50 4.01
N THR A 126 6.51 -0.37 3.38
CA THR A 126 6.75 0.89 4.08
C THR A 126 5.48 1.40 4.76
N VAL A 127 5.64 1.90 5.98
CA VAL A 127 4.58 2.48 6.81
C VAL A 127 4.91 3.90 7.18
N LEU A 128 3.97 4.82 7.00
CA LEU A 128 4.01 6.17 7.54
C LEU A 128 3.04 6.30 8.71
N TYR A 129 3.53 6.71 9.88
CA TYR A 129 2.71 6.99 11.04
C TYR A 129 2.80 8.46 11.43
N LEU A 130 1.73 9.21 11.17
CA LEU A 130 1.55 10.59 11.62
C LEU A 130 1.06 10.57 13.08
N ALA A 131 2.00 10.65 14.03
CA ALA A 131 1.74 10.65 15.46
C ALA A 131 1.61 12.09 15.97
N LEU A 132 0.56 12.78 15.58
CA LEU A 132 0.41 14.23 15.67
C LEU A 132 0.11 14.78 17.09
N GLU A 133 -0.14 13.91 18.05
CA GLU A 133 -0.29 14.25 19.47
C GLU A 133 0.92 13.86 20.31
N ASP A 134 1.94 13.30 19.65
CA ASP A 134 3.14 12.81 20.30
C ASP A 134 4.36 13.73 20.10
N ASN A 135 5.45 13.39 20.77
CA ASN A 135 6.79 13.90 20.49
C ASN A 135 7.78 12.74 20.36
N HIS A 136 8.95 13.00 19.80
CA HIS A 136 9.95 11.97 19.53
C HIS A 136 10.34 11.16 20.76
N ARG A 137 10.49 11.81 21.93
CA ARG A 137 10.85 11.13 23.19
C ARG A 137 9.78 10.12 23.61
N ARG A 138 8.50 10.54 23.65
CA ARG A 138 7.39 9.66 24.03
C ARG A 138 7.21 8.51 23.04
N LEU A 139 7.38 8.78 21.73
CA LEU A 139 7.40 7.74 20.72
C LEU A 139 8.52 6.74 20.96
N GLN A 140 9.75 7.20 21.16
CA GLN A 140 10.90 6.36 21.43
C GLN A 140 10.67 5.49 22.68
N GLU A 141 10.24 6.07 23.80
CA GLU A 141 9.95 5.35 25.05
C GLU A 141 8.84 4.30 24.84
N ARG A 142 7.80 4.62 24.06
CA ARG A 142 6.71 3.68 23.73
C ARG A 142 7.21 2.52 22.88
N LEU A 143 7.90 2.80 21.79
CA LEU A 143 8.40 1.80 20.86
C LEU A 143 9.42 0.88 21.54
N TYR A 144 10.33 1.44 22.35
CA TYR A 144 11.29 0.68 23.12
C TYR A 144 10.62 -0.26 24.13
N ARG A 145 9.55 0.20 24.77
CA ARG A 145 8.77 -0.62 25.72
C ARG A 145 8.00 -1.74 25.01
N MET A 146 7.54 -1.50 23.78
CA MET A 146 6.75 -2.48 23.01
C MET A 146 7.62 -3.51 22.28
N PHE A 147 8.74 -3.07 21.70
CA PHE A 147 9.53 -3.85 20.75
C PHE A 147 10.99 -4.02 21.15
N GLY A 148 11.40 -3.44 22.27
CA GLY A 148 12.80 -3.51 22.74
C GLY A 148 13.75 -2.76 21.81
N VAL A 149 14.85 -3.40 21.44
CA VAL A 149 15.90 -2.84 20.58
C VAL A 149 15.70 -3.14 19.09
N GLU A 150 14.70 -3.95 18.76
CA GLU A 150 14.42 -4.30 17.38
C GLU A 150 13.87 -3.09 16.61
N SER A 151 14.48 -2.78 15.49
CA SER A 151 14.12 -1.63 14.66
C SER A 151 13.97 -2.02 13.19
N THR A 152 13.29 -1.18 12.42
CA THR A 152 13.08 -1.36 10.99
C THR A 152 13.29 -0.05 10.24
N GLY A 153 13.88 -0.13 9.05
CA GLY A 153 14.00 1.02 8.14
C GLY A 153 12.70 1.36 7.39
N ASN A 154 11.66 0.51 7.49
CA ASN A 154 10.41 0.65 6.74
C ASN A 154 9.28 1.30 7.57
N LEU A 155 9.55 1.80 8.76
CA LEU A 155 8.57 2.49 9.62
C LEU A 155 9.01 3.93 9.89
N PHE A 156 8.26 4.87 9.35
CA PHE A 156 8.52 6.29 9.43
C PHE A 156 7.51 6.98 10.34
N PHE A 157 7.96 7.91 11.17
CA PHE A 157 7.12 8.71 12.05
C PHE A 157 7.21 10.19 11.72
N ALA A 158 6.05 10.86 11.73
CA ALA A 158 5.97 12.31 11.70
C ALA A 158 5.15 12.81 12.90
N ILE A 159 5.70 13.75 13.66
CA ILE A 159 5.02 14.39 14.80
C ILE A 159 4.34 15.70 14.41
N GLY A 160 4.41 16.10 13.15
CA GLY A 160 3.76 17.26 12.58
C GLY A 160 3.48 17.05 11.11
N ALA A 161 2.38 17.60 10.65
CA ALA A 161 1.97 17.59 9.25
C ALA A 161 1.20 18.88 8.94
N LYS A 162 1.08 19.21 7.66
CA LYS A 162 0.17 20.27 7.21
C LYS A 162 -1.28 19.83 7.39
N GLN A 163 -2.18 20.80 7.36
CA GLN A 163 -3.61 20.54 7.40
C GLN A 163 -4.11 20.11 6.02
N LEU A 164 -5.23 19.43 5.98
CA LEU A 164 -5.93 19.10 4.76
C LEU A 164 -6.38 20.41 4.07
N GLY A 165 -6.18 20.54 2.77
CA GLY A 165 -6.35 21.84 2.08
C GLY A 165 -5.16 22.81 2.25
N GLY A 166 -4.32 22.62 3.26
CA GLY A 166 -3.08 23.39 3.48
C GLY A 166 -1.80 22.70 3.00
N GLY A 167 -1.91 21.58 2.27
CA GLY A 167 -0.77 20.87 1.68
C GLY A 167 -0.46 19.50 2.28
N LEU A 168 -1.35 18.90 3.10
CA LEU A 168 -1.19 17.52 3.59
C LEU A 168 -1.21 16.52 2.44
N GLU A 169 -2.11 16.70 1.47
CA GLU A 169 -2.22 15.78 0.33
C GLU A 169 -0.91 15.71 -0.45
N GLU A 170 -0.26 16.85 -0.66
CA GLU A 170 1.03 16.94 -1.34
C GLU A 170 2.15 16.27 -0.54
N GLN A 171 2.13 16.40 0.81
CA GLN A 171 3.06 15.70 1.69
C GLN A 171 2.88 14.19 1.59
N LEU A 172 1.65 13.70 1.66
CA LEU A 172 1.35 12.26 1.53
C LEU A 172 1.71 11.71 0.15
N LYS A 173 1.39 12.46 -0.94
CA LYS A 173 1.79 12.07 -2.30
C LYS A 173 3.31 12.06 -2.47
N GLY A 174 4.01 13.03 -1.89
CA GLY A 174 5.48 13.08 -1.87
C GLY A 174 6.06 11.84 -1.21
N PHE A 175 5.58 11.49 -0.02
CA PHE A 175 6.04 10.30 0.70
C PHE A 175 5.81 9.00 -0.09
N VAL A 176 4.61 8.78 -0.63
CA VAL A 176 4.30 7.57 -1.43
C VAL A 176 5.15 7.50 -2.70
N ARG A 177 5.48 8.63 -3.31
CA ARG A 177 6.36 8.68 -4.48
C ARG A 177 7.82 8.33 -4.13
N GLU A 178 8.30 8.74 -2.97
CA GLU A 178 9.63 8.39 -2.47
C GLU A 178 9.72 6.94 -1.98
N HIS A 179 8.61 6.41 -1.44
CA HIS A 179 8.48 5.06 -0.92
C HIS A 179 7.39 4.29 -1.67
N THR A 180 7.73 3.77 -2.85
CA THR A 180 6.77 3.13 -3.77
C THR A 180 6.16 1.83 -3.25
N ASP A 181 6.75 1.24 -2.23
CA ASP A 181 6.29 0.07 -1.50
C ASP A 181 5.41 0.41 -0.29
N THR A 182 4.96 1.67 -0.15
CA THR A 182 4.08 2.10 0.95
C THR A 182 2.80 1.27 0.96
N ARG A 183 2.51 0.64 2.11
CA ARG A 183 1.32 -0.19 2.33
C ARG A 183 0.32 0.45 3.27
N LEU A 184 0.81 1.14 4.29
CA LEU A 184 -0.03 1.65 5.37
C LEU A 184 0.37 3.08 5.71
N ILE A 185 -0.63 3.94 5.83
CA ILE A 185 -0.50 5.28 6.40
C ILE A 185 -1.45 5.37 7.58
N ILE A 186 -0.95 5.79 8.74
CA ILE A 186 -1.74 5.97 9.95
C ILE A 186 -1.76 7.47 10.29
N ILE A 187 -2.95 8.02 10.56
CA ILE A 187 -3.15 9.39 11.01
C ILE A 187 -3.74 9.37 12.42
N ASP A 188 -2.93 9.72 13.41
CA ASP A 188 -3.30 9.77 14.82
C ASP A 188 -2.98 11.16 15.40
N THR A 189 -3.91 12.10 15.42
CA THR A 189 -5.35 11.99 15.22
C THR A 189 -5.87 12.88 14.07
N LEU A 190 -7.08 12.54 13.59
CA LEU A 190 -7.80 13.30 12.55
C LEU A 190 -7.92 14.80 12.88
N GLN A 191 -8.14 15.15 14.15
CA GLN A 191 -8.33 16.54 14.56
C GLN A 191 -7.15 17.46 14.21
N LYS A 192 -5.94 16.92 14.21
CA LYS A 192 -4.70 17.71 13.96
C LYS A 192 -4.52 18.09 12.50
N ILE A 193 -5.18 17.40 11.58
CA ILE A 193 -5.09 17.66 10.15
C ILE A 193 -6.28 18.44 9.59
N ARG A 194 -7.28 18.77 10.42
CA ARG A 194 -8.42 19.60 10.02
C ARG A 194 -8.00 21.03 9.75
N GLU A 195 -8.67 21.69 8.82
CA GLU A 195 -8.43 23.09 8.51
C GLU A 195 -8.74 23.99 9.73
N ALA A 196 -7.86 24.99 9.98
CA ALA A 196 -8.08 25.96 11.01
C ALA A 196 -9.20 26.92 10.58
N GLY A 197 -10.27 27.02 11.36
CA GLY A 197 -11.36 27.98 11.11
C GLY A 197 -12.67 27.40 10.59
N ALA A 198 -12.70 26.13 10.16
CA ALA A 198 -13.97 25.44 9.96
C ALA A 198 -14.68 25.28 11.32
N GLU A 199 -16.01 25.52 11.36
CA GLU A 199 -16.80 25.33 12.58
C GLU A 199 -16.42 24.01 13.24
N LYS A 200 -15.93 24.09 14.47
CA LYS A 200 -15.13 23.04 15.14
C LYS A 200 -15.75 21.64 15.15
N TYR A 201 -17.04 21.50 14.79
CA TYR A 201 -17.80 20.26 14.98
C TYR A 201 -18.88 20.04 13.88
N SER A 202 -18.68 20.56 12.67
CA SER A 202 -19.64 20.30 11.60
C SER A 202 -19.42 18.91 11.00
N TYR A 203 -20.47 18.08 10.99
CA TYR A 203 -20.51 16.78 10.30
C TYR A 203 -20.11 16.90 8.81
N ALA A 204 -20.51 18.00 8.17
CA ALA A 204 -20.16 18.30 6.78
C ALA A 204 -18.64 18.40 6.56
N ASN A 205 -17.92 19.02 7.50
CA ASN A 205 -16.47 19.16 7.44
C ASN A 205 -15.75 17.80 7.61
N ASP A 206 -16.24 16.97 8.54
CA ASP A 206 -15.69 15.61 8.71
C ASP A 206 -15.88 14.76 7.47
N TYR A 207 -17.04 14.85 6.83
CA TYR A 207 -17.35 14.16 5.59
C TYR A 207 -16.42 14.59 4.45
N GLU A 208 -16.16 15.89 4.30
CA GLU A 208 -15.25 16.42 3.28
C GLU A 208 -13.81 15.94 3.52
N VAL A 209 -13.33 15.98 4.74
CA VAL A 209 -12.01 15.48 5.13
C VAL A 209 -11.85 14.01 4.79
N ILE A 210 -12.81 13.19 5.19
CA ILE A 210 -12.77 11.75 4.90
C ILE A 210 -12.87 11.48 3.40
N THR A 211 -13.65 12.25 2.65
CA THR A 211 -13.78 12.13 1.20
C THR A 211 -12.45 12.41 0.48
N LYS A 212 -11.73 13.47 0.87
CA LYS A 212 -10.40 13.81 0.32
C LYS A 212 -9.39 12.70 0.63
N LEU A 213 -9.36 12.24 1.88
CA LEU A 213 -8.48 11.15 2.31
C LEU A 213 -8.78 9.83 1.59
N LYS A 214 -10.07 9.50 1.39
CA LYS A 214 -10.49 8.33 0.63
C LYS A 214 -10.02 8.40 -0.82
N ARG A 215 -10.22 9.55 -1.48
CA ARG A 215 -9.75 9.76 -2.86
C ARG A 215 -8.23 9.55 -2.96
N PHE A 216 -7.47 10.07 -2.01
CA PHE A 216 -6.03 9.87 -1.95
C PHE A 216 -5.67 8.37 -1.82
N ALA A 217 -6.27 7.65 -0.87
CA ALA A 217 -6.01 6.23 -0.65
C ALA A 217 -6.38 5.37 -1.87
N ASP A 218 -7.52 5.66 -2.51
CA ASP A 218 -7.99 4.94 -3.71
C ASP A 218 -7.04 5.14 -4.91
N ILE A 219 -6.52 6.36 -5.11
CA ILE A 219 -5.58 6.67 -6.20
C ILE A 219 -4.19 6.08 -5.91
N SER A 220 -3.73 6.15 -4.67
CA SER A 220 -2.39 5.69 -4.28
C SER A 220 -2.30 4.19 -4.04
N GLY A 221 -3.44 3.49 -3.91
CA GLY A 221 -3.48 2.06 -3.64
C GLY A 221 -2.98 1.67 -2.25
N VAL A 222 -2.97 2.60 -1.29
CA VAL A 222 -2.51 2.40 0.09
C VAL A 222 -3.67 2.15 1.04
N CYS A 223 -3.40 1.48 2.17
CA CYS A 223 -4.30 1.45 3.31
C CYS A 223 -4.09 2.72 4.13
N LEU A 224 -5.13 3.53 4.30
CA LEU A 224 -5.12 4.72 5.13
C LEU A 224 -5.99 4.49 6.37
N LEU A 225 -5.40 4.49 7.55
CA LEU A 225 -6.07 4.27 8.81
C LEU A 225 -6.09 5.57 9.60
N VAL A 226 -7.27 6.06 9.92
CA VAL A 226 -7.49 7.35 10.57
C VAL A 226 -8.08 7.13 11.96
N VAL A 227 -7.44 7.71 12.98
CA VAL A 227 -7.92 7.67 14.36
C VAL A 227 -8.65 9.00 14.65
N PRO A 228 -9.98 9.01 14.74
CA PRO A 228 -10.71 10.21 15.15
C PRO A 228 -10.53 10.46 16.63
N VAL A 229 -10.74 11.69 17.06
CA VAL A 229 -10.83 12.01 18.49
C VAL A 229 -12.15 11.48 19.03
N SER A 230 -12.07 10.77 20.14
CA SER A 230 -13.27 10.29 20.82
C SER A 230 -13.87 11.47 21.61
N TYR A 231 -15.01 11.95 21.16
CA TYR A 231 -15.79 12.88 21.96
C TYR A 231 -16.51 12.08 23.07
N THR A 232 -16.15 12.34 24.32
CA THR A 232 -17.02 12.02 25.44
C THR A 232 -18.05 13.13 25.54
N HIS A 233 -19.30 12.84 25.24
CA HIS A 233 -20.42 13.67 25.65
C HIS A 233 -20.63 13.54 27.15
#